data_aeab601801abd366050d1be4802875d6
#
_entry.id   aeab601801abd366050d1be4802875d6
#
_cell.length_a   1.000
_cell.length_b   1.000
_cell.length_c   1.000
_cell.angle_alpha   90.00
_cell.angle_beta   90.00
_cell.angle_gamma   90.00
#
_symmetry.space_group_name_H-M   'P 1'
#
loop_
_entity.id
_entity.type
_entity.pdbx_description
1 polymer ?
#
loop_
_entity_poly.entity_id
_entity_poly.type
_entity_poly.pdbx_seq_one_letter_code
_entity_poly.pdbx_strand_id
1 'polypeptide(L)' 'MKTFISRKDILATFDISVWTLRRWQKHRGFPEPISVSGIKKMYIKSEVDAWVLNNATNETAN' A
#
# COMPACT_ATOMS: atom_id res chain seq x y z
N MET A 1 13.37 11.30 -5.59
CA MET A 1 12.60 10.78 -6.73
C MET A 1 11.58 9.74 -6.24
N LYS A 2 10.35 9.86 -6.71
CA LYS A 2 9.30 8.95 -6.25
C LYS A 2 9.30 7.66 -7.07
N THR A 3 9.20 6.56 -6.39
CA THR A 3 9.10 5.25 -7.01
C THR A 3 7.66 4.78 -6.90
N PHE A 4 7.15 4.21 -7.98
CA PHE A 4 5.79 3.70 -8.01
C PHE A 4 5.78 2.19 -7.91
N ILE A 5 4.72 1.67 -7.32
CA ILE A 5 4.53 0.23 -7.18
C ILE A 5 3.11 -0.12 -7.60
N SER A 6 2.95 -1.20 -8.35
CA SER A 6 1.64 -1.60 -8.82
C SER A 6 0.85 -2.33 -7.73
N ARG A 7 -0.47 -2.38 -7.92
CA ARG A 7 -1.32 -3.12 -6.99
C ARG A 7 -0.91 -4.59 -6.95
N LYS A 8 -0.60 -5.15 -8.11
CA LYS A 8 -0.19 -6.55 -8.18
C LYS A 8 1.05 -6.81 -7.33
N ASP A 9 2.01 -5.88 -7.40
CA ASP A 9 3.23 -6.01 -6.61
C ASP A 9 2.93 -5.90 -5.11
N ILE A 10 2.00 -5.03 -4.74
CA ILE A 10 1.61 -4.89 -3.34
C ILE A 10 1.00 -6.18 -2.82
N LEU A 11 0.10 -6.77 -3.59
CA LEU A 11 -0.54 -8.01 -3.17
C LEU A 11 0.48 -9.12 -3.00
N ALA A 12 1.46 -9.20 -3.89
CA ALA A 12 2.50 -10.21 -3.80
C ALA A 12 3.45 -9.94 -2.64
N THR A 13 3.81 -8.69 -2.43
CA THR A 13 4.74 -8.31 -1.37
C THR A 13 4.19 -8.64 0.00
N PHE A 14 2.92 -8.36 0.23
CA PHE A 14 2.29 -8.60 1.53
C PHE A 14 1.57 -9.93 1.60
N ASP A 15 1.52 -10.66 0.49
CA ASP A 15 0.85 -11.95 0.42
C ASP A 15 -0.61 -11.83 0.88
N ILE A 16 -1.33 -10.87 0.30
CA ILE A 16 -2.72 -10.60 0.65
C ILE A 16 -3.58 -10.60 -0.60
N SER A 17 -4.89 -10.72 -0.38
CA SER A 17 -5.86 -10.63 -1.47
C SER A 17 -6.24 -9.16 -1.71
N VAL A 18 -6.87 -8.91 -2.85
CA VAL A 18 -7.36 -7.58 -3.17
C VAL A 18 -8.39 -7.11 -2.15
N TRP A 19 -9.15 -8.04 -1.59
CA TRP A 19 -10.16 -7.72 -0.57
C TRP A 19 -9.49 -7.19 0.70
N THR A 20 -8.40 -7.80 1.10
CA THR A 20 -7.65 -7.36 2.26
C THR A 20 -7.08 -5.97 2.01
N LEU A 21 -6.54 -5.74 0.82
CA LEU A 21 -5.98 -4.44 0.48
C LEU A 21 -7.06 -3.36 0.54
N ARG A 22 -8.24 -3.64 0.01
CA ARG A 22 -9.34 -2.69 0.05
C ARG A 22 -9.75 -2.36 1.48
N ARG A 23 -9.75 -3.37 2.34
CA ARG A 23 -10.06 -3.18 3.75
C ARG A 23 -9.02 -2.28 4.42
N TRP A 24 -7.75 -2.50 4.11
CA TRP A 24 -6.68 -1.67 4.65
C TRP A 24 -6.84 -0.21 4.22
N GLN A 25 -7.18 0.02 2.96
CA GLN A 25 -7.37 1.37 2.47
C GLN A 25 -8.55 2.05 3.15
N LYS A 26 -9.58 1.30 3.44
CA LYS A 26 -10.80 1.85 4.01
C LYS A 26 -10.71 2.04 5.53
N HIS A 27 -10.08 1.11 6.22
CA HIS A 27 -10.11 1.09 7.68
C HIS A 27 -8.77 1.33 8.36
N ARG A 28 -7.67 1.16 7.65
CA ARG A 28 -6.36 1.29 8.25
C ARG A 28 -5.52 2.43 7.69
N GLY A 29 -6.10 3.22 6.82
CA GLY A 29 -5.39 4.36 6.26
C GLY A 29 -4.28 4.00 5.29
N PHE A 30 -4.36 2.85 4.66
CA PHE A 30 -3.38 2.48 3.64
C PHE A 30 -3.43 3.49 2.50
N PRO A 31 -2.28 3.89 1.93
CA PRO A 31 -2.27 4.88 0.86
C PRO A 31 -3.11 4.46 -0.33
N GLU A 32 -3.80 5.41 -0.93
CA GLU A 32 -4.62 5.14 -2.10
C GLU A 32 -3.79 5.30 -3.37
N PRO A 33 -4.16 4.56 -4.42
CA PRO A 33 -3.43 4.66 -5.68
C PRO A 33 -3.68 5.98 -6.38
N ILE A 34 -2.72 6.40 -7.17
CA ILE A 34 -2.86 7.59 -7.99
C ILE A 34 -2.85 7.17 -9.46
N SER A 35 -3.42 8.03 -10.30
CA SER A 35 -3.43 7.78 -11.74
C SER A 35 -2.15 8.35 -12.35
N VAL A 36 -1.27 7.46 -12.81
CA VAL A 36 0.03 7.90 -13.33
C VAL A 36 -0.07 8.39 -14.76
N SER A 37 -0.81 7.67 -15.59
CA SER A 37 -0.90 8.04 -17.01
C SER A 37 -2.33 8.09 -17.50
N GLY A 38 -3.27 8.22 -16.57
CA GLY A 38 -4.68 8.23 -16.92
C GLY A 38 -5.28 6.86 -17.15
N ILE A 39 -4.44 5.85 -17.32
CA ILE A 39 -4.89 4.50 -17.59
C ILE A 39 -4.55 3.56 -16.45
N LYS A 40 -3.34 3.69 -15.91
CA LYS A 40 -2.86 2.83 -14.84
C LYS A 40 -2.88 3.55 -13.52
N LYS A 41 -3.29 2.82 -12.48
CA LYS A 41 -3.21 3.32 -11.12
C LYS A 41 -2.02 2.67 -10.44
N MET A 42 -1.21 3.50 -9.80
CA MET A 42 -0.01 3.05 -9.13
C MET A 42 0.02 3.62 -7.73
N TYR A 43 0.69 2.94 -6.83
CA TYR A 43 0.90 3.43 -5.47
C TYR A 43 2.27 4.08 -5.37
N ILE A 44 2.41 5.04 -4.48
CA ILE A 44 3.70 5.68 -4.24
C ILE A 44 4.43 4.84 -3.19
N LYS A 45 5.57 4.28 -3.58
CA LYS A 45 6.29 3.33 -2.73
C LYS A 45 6.68 3.94 -1.38
N SER A 46 7.10 5.18 -1.36
CA SER A 46 7.49 5.82 -0.11
C SER A 46 6.34 5.92 0.88
N GLU A 47 5.14 6.14 0.36
CA GLU A 47 3.95 6.18 1.21
C GLU A 47 3.59 4.81 1.74
N VAL A 48 3.74 3.79 0.89
CA VAL A 48 3.49 2.42 1.30
C VAL A 48 4.49 2.01 2.38
N ASP A 49 5.76 2.34 2.18
CA ASP A 49 6.80 2.01 3.14
C ASP A 49 6.55 2.70 4.49
N ALA A 50 6.14 3.95 4.46
CA ALA A 50 5.83 4.68 5.68
C ALA A 50 4.67 4.05 6.43
N TRP A 51 3.65 3.61 5.69
CA TRP A 51 2.51 2.95 6.29
C TRP A 51 2.91 1.63 6.95
N VAL A 52 3.75 0.86 6.27
CA VAL A 52 4.22 -0.42 6.79
C VAL A 52 5.00 -0.21 8.08
N LEU A 53 5.92 0.74 8.10
CA LEU A 53 6.71 1.03 9.28
C LEU A 53 5.82 1.40 10.47
N ASN A 54 4.82 2.23 10.20
CA ASN A 54 3.92 2.68 11.25
C ASN A 54 3.13 1.52 11.85
N ASN A 55 2.63 0.66 11.00
CA ASN A 55 1.80 -0.47 11.46
C ASN A 55 2.63 -1.59 12.05
N ALA A 56 3.80 -1.85 11.48
CA ALA A 56 4.70 -2.87 12.02
C ALA A 56 5.16 -2.50 13.42
N THR A 57 5.45 -1.21 13.64
CA THR A 57 5.85 -0.74 14.95
C THR A 57 4.75 -0.98 15.97
N ASN A 58 3.52 -0.73 15.59
CA ASN A 58 2.38 -0.95 16.48
C ASN A 58 2.24 -2.42 16.83
N GLU A 59 2.42 -3.29 15.88
CA GLU A 59 2.32 -4.72 16.13
C GLU A 59 3.48 -5.22 16.97
N THR A 60 4.66 -4.69 16.75
CA THR A 60 5.84 -5.07 17.50
C THR A 60 5.74 -4.66 18.96
N ALA A 61 5.02 -3.59 19.23
CA ALA A 61 4.85 -3.11 20.58
C ALA A 61 4.06 -4.07 21.46
N ASN A 62 3.39 -5.02 20.84
CA ASN A 62 2.68 -6.05 21.61
C ASN A 62 3.65 -7.11 22.14
#